data_3a99f0d0eec1ec458be144dc226ec76f
#
_entry.id   3a99f0d0eec1ec458be144dc226ec76f
#
_cell.length_a   1.000
_cell.length_b   1.000
_cell.length_c   1.000
_cell.angle_alpha   90.00
_cell.angle_beta   90.00
_cell.angle_gamma   90.00
#
_symmetry.space_group_name_H-M   'P 1'
#
loop_
_entity.id
_entity.type
_entity.pdbx_description
1 polymer ?
#
loop_
_entity_poly.entity_id
_entity_poly.type
_entity_poly.pdbx_seq_one_letter_code
_entity_poly.pdbx_strand_id
1 'polypeptide(L)'
;DICFDSTGKGWICTATGLCIWDPSTRSIKSDVFPEGFIHKEKIRTVYEDSSHELYFLPDKGPIFISDLSMTHFRRFQPGTLLEGKDAMFMIEDREGWLWIGTNLGLYRYDKKSTIVPYTFVDGLPSSVFITCCPVIDASGTIWFGNSKGLIYLTRDLRDIDEENSYPLAITDVYVNGKEPYHPAIQREQH
;
A
#
# COMPACT_ATOMS: atom_id res chain seq x y z
N ASP A 1 -7.37 -3.63 -14.77
CA ASP A 1 -7.85 -4.32 -13.57
C ASP A 1 -9.38 -4.33 -13.53
N ILE A 2 -9.97 -5.32 -12.84
CA ILE A 2 -11.42 -5.41 -12.60
C ILE A 2 -11.61 -5.80 -11.14
N CYS A 3 -12.39 -5.04 -10.40
CA CYS A 3 -12.79 -5.35 -9.04
C CYS A 3 -14.30 -5.15 -8.86
N PHE A 4 -14.87 -5.83 -7.87
CA PHE A 4 -16.29 -5.70 -7.55
C PHE A 4 -16.44 -5.10 -6.16
N ASP A 5 -17.35 -4.14 -6.02
CA ASP A 5 -17.72 -3.60 -4.73
C ASP A 5 -18.77 -4.47 -4.02
N SER A 6 -19.04 -4.16 -2.76
CA SER A 6 -20.03 -4.89 -1.93
C SER A 6 -21.46 -4.83 -2.46
N THR A 7 -21.77 -3.90 -3.37
CA THR A 7 -23.07 -3.82 -4.06
C THR A 7 -23.12 -4.67 -5.32
N GLY A 8 -22.00 -5.28 -5.70
CA GLY A 8 -21.85 -6.10 -6.90
C GLY A 8 -21.58 -5.29 -8.18
N LYS A 9 -21.34 -3.98 -8.11
CA LYS A 9 -20.88 -3.19 -9.26
C LYS A 9 -19.45 -3.56 -9.60
N GLY A 10 -19.15 -3.71 -10.87
CA GLY A 10 -17.81 -3.98 -11.39
C GLY A 10 -17.10 -2.68 -11.78
N TRP A 11 -15.94 -2.44 -11.19
CA TRP A 11 -15.05 -1.32 -11.49
C TRP A 11 -14.00 -1.78 -12.49
N ILE A 12 -14.04 -1.26 -13.70
CA ILE A 12 -13.20 -1.70 -14.83
C ILE A 12 -12.19 -0.60 -15.10
N CYS A 13 -10.94 -0.83 -14.68
CA CYS A 13 -9.83 0.09 -14.89
C CYS A 13 -9.24 -0.13 -16.28
N THR A 14 -9.33 0.87 -17.14
CA THR A 14 -8.86 0.84 -18.52
C THR A 14 -7.70 1.81 -18.74
N ALA A 15 -7.05 1.71 -19.91
CA ALA A 15 -5.98 2.64 -20.28
C ALA A 15 -6.48 4.08 -20.49
N THR A 16 -7.77 4.27 -20.74
CA THR A 16 -8.39 5.56 -21.08
C THR A 16 -9.31 6.09 -19.98
N GLY A 17 -9.39 5.42 -18.83
CA GLY A 17 -10.23 5.84 -17.71
C GLY A 17 -10.92 4.68 -17.01
N LEU A 18 -11.91 4.98 -16.21
CA LEU A 18 -12.65 4.04 -15.39
C LEU A 18 -14.05 3.84 -15.98
N CYS A 19 -14.49 2.59 -16.04
CA CYS A 19 -15.88 2.23 -16.35
C CYS A 19 -16.51 1.51 -15.16
N ILE A 20 -17.82 1.66 -15.00
CA ILE A 20 -18.62 0.93 -14.02
C ILE A 20 -19.58 0.00 -14.75
N TRP A 21 -19.50 -1.29 -14.44
CA TRP A 21 -20.53 -2.25 -14.81
C TRP A 21 -21.57 -2.34 -13.70
N ASP A 22 -22.83 -2.17 -14.05
CA ASP A 22 -23.96 -2.25 -13.12
C ASP A 22 -24.73 -3.55 -13.34
N PRO A 23 -24.76 -4.45 -12.35
CA PRO A 23 -25.42 -5.76 -12.48
C PRO A 23 -26.95 -5.64 -12.62
N SER A 24 -27.55 -4.59 -12.05
CA SER A 24 -29.01 -4.40 -12.07
C SER A 24 -29.52 -4.03 -13.45
N THR A 25 -28.81 -3.17 -14.15
CA THR A 25 -29.12 -2.69 -15.51
C THR A 25 -28.40 -3.47 -16.60
N ARG A 26 -27.40 -4.31 -16.22
CA ARG A 26 -26.49 -5.02 -17.12
C ARG A 26 -25.82 -4.08 -18.15
N SER A 27 -25.51 -2.86 -17.73
CA SER A 27 -24.91 -1.84 -18.57
C SER A 27 -23.54 -1.41 -18.05
N ILE A 28 -22.71 -0.90 -18.96
CA ILE A 28 -21.43 -0.28 -18.63
C ILE A 28 -21.57 1.22 -18.81
N LYS A 29 -21.13 1.97 -17.81
CA LYS A 29 -21.01 3.43 -17.88
C LYS A 29 -19.54 3.82 -17.88
N SER A 30 -19.15 4.72 -18.76
CA SER A 30 -17.85 5.39 -18.79
C SER A 30 -17.96 6.81 -18.26
N ASP A 31 -16.83 7.47 -18.05
CA ASP A 31 -16.76 8.86 -17.57
C ASP A 31 -17.53 9.08 -16.26
N VAL A 32 -17.28 8.20 -15.30
CA VAL A 32 -18.02 8.11 -14.04
C VAL A 32 -17.56 9.11 -12.98
N PHE A 33 -16.49 9.85 -13.24
CA PHE A 33 -16.01 10.87 -12.32
C PHE A 33 -16.74 12.21 -12.51
N PRO A 34 -16.99 12.96 -11.43
CA PRO A 34 -17.49 14.32 -11.52
C PRO A 34 -16.57 15.22 -12.36
N GLU A 35 -17.16 16.18 -13.08
CA GLU A 35 -16.39 17.17 -13.82
C GLU A 35 -15.35 17.86 -12.94
N GLY A 36 -14.09 17.91 -13.41
CA GLY A 36 -12.98 18.58 -12.71
C GLY A 36 -12.29 17.74 -11.65
N PHE A 37 -12.74 16.52 -11.35
CA PHE A 37 -12.16 15.74 -10.26
C PHE A 37 -10.93 14.93 -10.68
N ILE A 38 -11.02 14.12 -11.72
CA ILE A 38 -9.88 13.40 -12.31
C ILE A 38 -10.11 13.39 -13.82
N HIS A 39 -9.55 14.37 -14.52
CA HIS A 39 -9.63 14.37 -15.95
C HIS A 39 -8.60 13.42 -16.54
N LYS A 40 -9.07 12.31 -17.09
CA LYS A 40 -8.33 11.39 -17.98
C LYS A 40 -7.10 10.69 -17.36
N GLU A 41 -6.98 10.65 -16.05
CA GLU A 41 -5.92 9.85 -15.46
C GLU A 41 -6.29 8.37 -15.50
N LYS A 42 -5.33 7.56 -15.90
CA LYS A 42 -5.47 6.11 -15.86
C LYS A 42 -5.56 5.66 -14.41
N ILE A 43 -6.68 5.07 -14.02
CA ILE A 43 -6.84 4.40 -12.73
C ILE A 43 -6.26 2.99 -12.85
N ARG A 44 -5.33 2.67 -11.96
CA ARG A 44 -4.65 1.38 -11.88
C ARG A 44 -5.55 0.32 -11.30
N THR A 45 -6.15 0.63 -10.16
CA THR A 45 -7.04 -0.26 -9.42
C THR A 45 -8.00 0.55 -8.56
N VAL A 46 -9.12 -0.07 -8.19
CA VAL A 46 -10.07 0.43 -7.19
C VAL A 46 -10.14 -0.58 -6.08
N TYR A 47 -10.16 -0.11 -4.84
CA TYR A 47 -10.27 -0.93 -3.65
C TYR A 47 -11.41 -0.42 -2.77
N GLU A 48 -12.27 -1.30 -2.27
CA GLU A 48 -13.27 -1.00 -1.24
C GLU A 48 -12.79 -1.54 0.11
N ASP A 49 -12.81 -0.70 1.14
CA ASP A 49 -12.49 -1.12 2.49
C ASP A 49 -13.73 -1.60 3.27
N SER A 50 -13.52 -2.11 4.49
CA SER A 50 -14.59 -2.59 5.37
C SER A 50 -15.59 -1.51 5.81
N SER A 51 -15.25 -0.24 5.64
CA SER A 51 -16.12 0.91 5.91
C SER A 51 -16.92 1.35 4.68
N HIS A 52 -16.80 0.61 3.57
CA HIS A 52 -17.42 0.92 2.27
C HIS A 52 -16.90 2.23 1.66
N GLU A 53 -15.68 2.64 1.97
CA GLU A 53 -14.98 3.67 1.23
C GLU A 53 -14.27 3.07 0.03
N LEU A 54 -14.43 3.71 -1.13
CA LEU A 54 -13.75 3.35 -2.37
C LEU A 54 -12.46 4.16 -2.52
N TYR A 55 -11.36 3.46 -2.70
CA TYR A 55 -10.05 4.04 -2.95
C TYR A 55 -9.70 3.87 -4.42
N PHE A 56 -9.45 4.98 -5.11
CA PHE A 56 -9.03 5.01 -6.50
C PHE A 56 -7.53 5.27 -6.56
N LEU A 57 -6.79 4.30 -7.06
CA LEU A 57 -5.34 4.36 -7.18
C LEU A 57 -4.98 4.70 -8.63
N PRO A 58 -4.58 5.95 -8.92
CA PRO A 58 -4.16 6.32 -10.27
C PRO A 58 -2.79 5.72 -10.62
N ASP A 59 -2.46 5.72 -11.90
CA ASP A 59 -1.15 5.28 -12.39
C ASP A 59 -0.02 6.14 -11.82
N LYS A 60 -0.33 7.43 -11.63
CA LYS A 60 0.55 8.41 -10.97
C LYS A 60 -0.27 9.38 -10.12
N GLY A 61 0.36 9.87 -9.05
CA GLY A 61 -0.23 10.89 -8.22
C GLY A 61 -1.02 10.36 -7.01
N PRO A 62 -1.86 11.21 -6.41
CA PRO A 62 -2.48 10.89 -5.14
C PRO A 62 -3.63 9.89 -5.29
N ILE A 63 -3.82 9.09 -4.26
CA ILE A 63 -5.02 8.26 -4.10
C ILE A 63 -6.23 9.18 -3.83
N PHE A 64 -7.38 8.81 -4.37
CA PHE A 64 -8.65 9.46 -4.09
C PHE A 64 -9.60 8.50 -3.39
N ILE A 65 -10.49 9.06 -2.60
CA ILE A 65 -11.51 8.30 -1.86
C ILE A 65 -12.88 8.84 -2.22
N SER A 66 -13.85 7.94 -2.31
CA SER A 66 -15.26 8.28 -2.42
C SER A 66 -16.11 7.29 -1.64
N ASP A 67 -17.36 7.67 -1.40
CA ASP A 67 -18.41 6.74 -1.00
C ASP A 67 -18.88 5.88 -2.19
N LEU A 68 -19.64 4.82 -1.92
CA LEU A 68 -20.22 3.94 -2.95
C LEU A 68 -21.19 4.66 -3.90
N SER A 69 -21.73 5.80 -3.50
CA SER A 69 -22.63 6.63 -4.34
C SER A 69 -21.88 7.54 -5.32
N MET A 70 -20.55 7.64 -5.19
CA MET A 70 -19.70 8.51 -6.00
C MET A 70 -20.07 10.00 -5.87
N THR A 71 -20.54 10.42 -4.69
CA THR A 71 -20.97 11.81 -4.46
C THR A 71 -19.97 12.64 -3.67
N HIS A 72 -19.13 11.98 -2.86
CA HIS A 72 -18.18 12.65 -1.98
C HIS A 72 -16.75 12.21 -2.30
N PHE A 73 -16.09 12.97 -3.16
CA PHE A 73 -14.68 12.71 -3.50
C PHE A 73 -13.75 13.56 -2.65
N ARG A 74 -12.67 12.95 -2.18
CA ARG A 74 -11.58 13.63 -1.46
C ARG A 74 -10.25 13.01 -1.80
N ARG A 75 -9.16 13.77 -1.63
CA ARG A 75 -7.82 13.21 -1.67
C ARG A 75 -7.57 12.37 -0.42
N PHE A 76 -6.92 11.25 -0.60
CA PHE A 76 -6.38 10.48 0.51
C PHE A 76 -5.09 11.13 0.99
N GLN A 77 -5.09 11.65 2.20
CA GLN A 77 -3.97 12.39 2.79
C GLN A 77 -3.67 11.86 4.20
N PRO A 78 -3.12 10.64 4.33
CA PRO A 78 -2.82 10.05 5.63
C PRO A 78 -1.56 10.63 6.28
N GLY A 79 -0.93 11.65 5.69
CA GLY A 79 0.30 12.29 6.11
C GLY A 79 1.29 12.44 4.96
N THR A 80 2.44 13.06 5.24
CA THR A 80 3.46 13.38 4.22
C THR A 80 4.24 12.17 3.71
N LEU A 81 4.18 11.03 4.42
CA LEU A 81 4.95 9.82 4.07
C LEU A 81 4.57 9.21 2.71
N LEU A 82 3.35 9.45 2.23
CA LEU A 82 2.91 8.99 0.91
C LEU A 82 3.04 10.05 -0.19
N GLU A 83 3.46 11.26 0.13
CA GLU A 83 3.64 12.31 -0.86
C GLU A 83 4.68 11.92 -1.91
N GLY A 84 4.34 12.15 -3.19
CA GLY A 84 5.21 11.84 -4.32
C GLY A 84 5.41 10.35 -4.60
N LYS A 85 4.64 9.46 -3.97
CA LYS A 85 4.67 8.02 -4.21
C LYS A 85 3.45 7.56 -4.99
N ASP A 86 3.68 6.66 -5.93
CA ASP A 86 2.61 6.05 -6.72
C ASP A 86 2.16 4.75 -6.03
N ALA A 87 0.89 4.67 -5.69
CA ALA A 87 0.33 3.47 -5.09
C ALA A 87 0.13 2.37 -6.14
N MET A 88 0.60 1.17 -5.83
CA MET A 88 0.53 0.01 -6.69
C MET A 88 -0.62 -0.91 -6.35
N PHE A 89 -0.92 -1.03 -5.07
CA PHE A 89 -2.04 -1.81 -4.52
C PHE A 89 -2.43 -1.29 -3.14
N MET A 90 -3.60 -1.71 -2.70
CA MET A 90 -4.09 -1.49 -1.34
C MET A 90 -4.88 -2.72 -0.88
N ILE A 91 -4.78 -3.05 0.40
CA ILE A 91 -5.59 -4.09 1.04
C ILE A 91 -5.74 -3.79 2.53
N GLU A 92 -6.91 -4.07 3.08
CA GLU A 92 -7.17 -3.97 4.51
C GLU A 92 -6.94 -5.31 5.20
N ASP A 93 -6.22 -5.31 6.32
CA ASP A 93 -6.06 -6.51 7.12
C ASP A 93 -7.27 -6.75 8.04
N ARG A 94 -7.26 -7.89 8.75
CA ARG A 94 -8.36 -8.25 9.65
C ARG A 94 -8.49 -7.38 10.89
N GLU A 95 -7.45 -6.63 11.22
CA GLU A 95 -7.42 -5.66 12.30
C GLU A 95 -7.93 -4.28 11.84
N GLY A 96 -8.25 -4.11 10.56
CA GLY A 96 -8.77 -2.88 9.98
C GLY A 96 -7.69 -1.88 9.55
N TRP A 97 -6.44 -2.32 9.44
CA TRP A 97 -5.37 -1.49 8.92
C TRP A 97 -5.24 -1.61 7.41
N LEU A 98 -5.00 -0.50 6.74
CA LEU A 98 -4.74 -0.49 5.30
C LEU A 98 -3.24 -0.67 5.02
N TRP A 99 -2.91 -1.67 4.22
CA TRP A 99 -1.59 -1.89 3.66
C TRP A 99 -1.53 -1.29 2.27
N ILE A 100 -0.54 -0.43 2.04
CA ILE A 100 -0.38 0.34 0.81
C ILE A 100 1.00 0.05 0.25
N GLY A 101 1.05 -0.72 -0.83
CA GLY A 101 2.28 -0.93 -1.59
C GLY A 101 2.49 0.20 -2.58
N THR A 102 3.69 0.74 -2.63
CA THR A 102 4.05 1.84 -3.52
C THR A 102 5.28 1.52 -4.36
N ASN A 103 5.62 2.40 -5.29
CA ASN A 103 6.89 2.34 -6.02
C ASN A 103 8.13 2.58 -5.13
N LEU A 104 7.96 3.03 -3.87
CA LEU A 104 9.05 3.39 -2.95
C LEU A 104 8.85 2.84 -1.53
N GLY A 105 8.13 1.76 -1.34
CA GLY A 105 7.98 1.09 -0.05
C GLY A 105 6.59 0.56 0.22
N LEU A 106 6.45 -0.11 1.36
CA LEU A 106 5.19 -0.60 1.91
C LEU A 106 4.82 0.25 3.11
N TYR A 107 3.55 0.55 3.25
CA TYR A 107 3.02 1.39 4.33
C TYR A 107 1.82 0.71 4.96
N ARG A 108 1.69 0.86 6.29
CA ARG A 108 0.53 0.42 7.06
C ARG A 108 -0.14 1.65 7.68
N TYR A 109 -1.45 1.80 7.52
CA TYR A 109 -2.22 2.96 7.96
C TYR A 109 -3.43 2.55 8.79
N ASP A 110 -3.60 3.14 9.97
CA ASP A 110 -4.65 2.82 10.95
C ASP A 110 -6.03 3.46 10.63
N LYS A 111 -6.16 4.07 9.46
CA LYS A 111 -7.34 4.86 9.01
C LYS A 111 -7.65 6.10 9.86
N LYS A 112 -6.77 6.48 10.77
CA LYS A 112 -6.94 7.68 11.63
C LYS A 112 -5.83 8.68 11.39
N SER A 113 -4.65 8.40 11.91
CA SER A 113 -3.52 9.34 11.86
C SER A 113 -2.16 8.66 11.78
N THR A 114 -2.08 7.37 12.07
CA THR A 114 -0.80 6.66 12.15
C THR A 114 -0.50 5.96 10.83
N ILE A 115 0.63 6.30 10.25
CA ILE A 115 1.18 5.61 9.08
C ILE A 115 2.59 5.11 9.40
N VAL A 116 2.81 3.83 9.21
CA VAL A 116 4.08 3.14 9.51
C VAL A 116 4.71 2.68 8.20
N PRO A 117 5.94 3.12 7.87
CA PRO A 117 6.68 2.62 6.72
C PRO A 117 7.35 1.29 7.05
N TYR A 118 7.40 0.39 6.07
CA TYR A 118 8.19 -0.84 6.09
C TYR A 118 9.23 -0.80 4.98
N THR A 119 10.47 -1.18 5.35
CA THR A 119 11.65 -1.07 4.50
C THR A 119 12.47 -2.36 4.50
N PHE A 120 13.67 -2.32 3.95
CA PHE A 120 14.63 -3.42 4.01
C PHE A 120 15.01 -3.80 5.45
N VAL A 121 15.03 -2.83 6.36
CA VAL A 121 15.36 -3.07 7.77
C VAL A 121 14.32 -3.97 8.43
N ASP A 122 13.07 -3.87 7.95
CA ASP A 122 11.93 -4.66 8.42
C ASP A 122 11.82 -6.01 7.69
N GLY A 123 12.83 -6.37 6.90
CA GLY A 123 12.88 -7.65 6.19
C GLY A 123 12.26 -7.66 4.80
N LEU A 124 11.86 -6.51 4.23
CA LEU A 124 11.36 -6.46 2.87
C LEU A 124 12.50 -6.75 1.86
N PRO A 125 12.32 -7.71 0.95
CA PRO A 125 13.34 -8.05 -0.06
C PRO A 125 13.51 -6.98 -1.14
N SER A 126 12.55 -6.08 -1.28
CA SER A 126 12.56 -4.92 -2.18
C SER A 126 11.56 -3.88 -1.72
N SER A 127 11.91 -2.60 -1.86
CA SER A 127 10.98 -1.48 -1.66
C SER A 127 10.14 -1.16 -2.90
N VAL A 128 10.40 -1.79 -4.05
CA VAL A 128 9.69 -1.55 -5.30
C VAL A 128 8.58 -2.57 -5.46
N PHE A 129 7.35 -2.13 -5.29
CA PHE A 129 6.18 -2.94 -5.57
C PHE A 129 5.70 -2.73 -7.00
N ILE A 130 5.10 -3.77 -7.55
CA ILE A 130 4.47 -3.76 -8.88
C ILE A 130 2.95 -3.80 -8.69
N THR A 131 2.22 -3.42 -9.72
CA THR A 131 0.77 -3.60 -9.74
C THR A 131 0.46 -5.08 -9.55
N CYS A 132 -0.23 -5.41 -8.49
CA CYS A 132 -0.66 -6.77 -8.16
C CYS A 132 -2.00 -6.72 -7.44
N CYS A 133 -2.66 -7.88 -7.39
CA CYS A 133 -3.86 -8.06 -6.58
C CYS A 133 -3.43 -8.75 -5.28
N PRO A 134 -3.26 -8.01 -4.17
CA PRO A 134 -2.97 -8.63 -2.88
C PRO A 134 -4.16 -9.48 -2.44
N VAL A 135 -3.88 -10.54 -1.70
CA VAL A 135 -4.92 -11.41 -1.15
C VAL A 135 -4.65 -11.72 0.32
N ILE A 136 -5.72 -11.91 1.09
CA ILE A 136 -5.65 -12.40 2.47
C ILE A 136 -6.16 -13.84 2.47
N ASP A 137 -5.34 -14.75 2.94
CA ASP A 137 -5.74 -16.15 3.06
C ASP A 137 -6.61 -16.41 4.30
N ALA A 138 -7.07 -17.66 4.45
CA ALA A 138 -7.91 -18.06 5.58
C ALA A 138 -7.23 -17.89 6.95
N SER A 139 -5.91 -17.91 7.01
CA SER A 139 -5.14 -17.68 8.25
C SER A 139 -4.99 -16.19 8.58
N GLY A 140 -5.30 -15.28 7.65
CA GLY A 140 -5.10 -13.84 7.75
C GLY A 140 -3.72 -13.38 7.27
N THR A 141 -2.95 -14.26 6.64
CA THR A 141 -1.69 -13.90 6.00
C THR A 141 -1.98 -13.09 4.74
N ILE A 142 -1.29 -11.97 4.58
CA ILE A 142 -1.41 -11.14 3.37
C ILE A 142 -0.32 -11.55 2.39
N TRP A 143 -0.73 -11.78 1.15
CA TRP A 143 0.14 -12.15 0.05
C TRP A 143 0.14 -11.07 -1.02
N PHE A 144 1.30 -10.67 -1.50
CA PHE A 144 1.45 -9.70 -2.60
C PHE A 144 2.76 -9.87 -3.35
N GLY A 145 2.79 -9.37 -4.57
CA GLY A 145 3.95 -9.40 -5.43
C GLY A 145 4.83 -8.17 -5.33
N ASN A 146 6.13 -8.35 -5.46
CA ASN A 146 7.08 -7.27 -5.71
C ASN A 146 8.03 -7.63 -6.86
N SER A 147 8.99 -6.75 -7.14
CA SER A 147 9.98 -6.96 -8.22
C SER A 147 10.91 -8.16 -7.99
N LYS A 148 10.94 -8.75 -6.80
CA LYS A 148 11.79 -9.89 -6.43
C LYS A 148 11.02 -11.21 -6.26
N GLY A 149 9.69 -11.17 -6.29
CA GLY A 149 8.85 -12.36 -6.19
C GLY A 149 7.62 -12.18 -5.32
N LEU A 150 7.17 -13.26 -4.71
CA LEU A 150 6.03 -13.27 -3.81
C LEU A 150 6.47 -12.98 -2.39
N ILE A 151 5.76 -12.07 -1.75
CA ILE A 151 5.93 -11.72 -0.32
C ILE A 151 4.68 -12.14 0.43
N TYR A 152 4.86 -12.57 1.65
CA TYR A 152 3.76 -12.77 2.60
C TYR A 152 4.08 -12.07 3.93
N LEU A 153 3.06 -11.48 4.54
CA LEU A 153 3.12 -10.87 5.85
C LEU A 153 2.36 -11.75 6.84
N THR A 154 3.11 -12.31 7.80
CA THR A 154 2.51 -13.03 8.91
C THR A 154 2.05 -12.07 10.01
N ARG A 155 1.22 -12.58 10.93
CA ARG A 155 0.69 -11.80 12.05
C ARG A 155 1.78 -11.22 12.95
N ASP A 156 2.87 -11.94 13.14
CA ASP A 156 3.97 -11.58 14.04
C ASP A 156 4.74 -10.32 13.58
N LEU A 157 4.70 -10.00 12.27
CA LEU A 157 5.30 -8.77 11.74
C LEU A 157 4.44 -7.52 11.97
N ARG A 158 3.21 -7.68 12.45
CA ARG A 158 2.27 -6.59 12.73
C ARG A 158 2.41 -6.05 14.15
N ASP A 159 2.97 -6.88 15.04
CA ASP A 159 3.19 -6.59 16.45
C ASP A 159 4.64 -6.12 16.74
N ILE A 160 5.31 -5.52 15.76
CA ILE A 160 6.55 -4.78 16.03
C ILE A 160 6.12 -3.50 16.74
N ASP A 161 5.89 -3.65 18.03
CA ASP A 161 5.72 -2.54 18.94
C ASP A 161 6.93 -1.61 18.86
N GLU A 162 6.67 -0.31 18.95
CA GLU A 162 7.69 0.76 19.00
C GLU A 162 8.72 0.59 20.14
N GLU A 163 8.51 -0.36 21.07
CA GLU A 163 9.42 -0.66 22.18
C GLU A 163 10.64 -1.50 21.81
N ASN A 164 10.67 -2.16 20.67
CA ASN A 164 11.86 -2.86 20.20
C ASN A 164 12.81 -1.88 19.48
N SER A 165 13.44 -1.00 20.23
CA SER A 165 14.63 -0.31 19.75
C SER A 165 15.74 -1.36 19.59
N TYR A 166 15.95 -1.82 18.37
CA TYR A 166 17.14 -2.61 18.07
C TYR A 166 18.36 -1.74 18.31
N PRO A 167 19.31 -2.15 19.18
CA PRO A 167 20.51 -1.36 19.39
C PRO A 167 21.24 -1.25 18.04
N LEU A 168 21.51 -0.02 17.63
CA LEU A 168 22.30 0.23 16.43
C LEU A 168 23.69 -0.37 16.64
N ALA A 169 24.00 -1.45 15.95
CA ALA A 169 25.33 -2.06 15.97
C ALA A 169 26.06 -1.69 14.68
N ILE A 170 27.15 -0.96 14.80
CA ILE A 170 28.09 -0.76 13.70
C ILE A 170 28.92 -2.05 13.62
N THR A 171 28.66 -2.87 12.61
CA THR A 171 29.38 -4.15 12.43
C THR A 171 30.74 -3.97 11.78
N ASP A 172 30.86 -3.01 10.85
CA ASP A 172 32.09 -2.76 10.11
C ASP A 172 32.26 -1.28 9.78
N VAL A 173 33.48 -0.79 9.88
CA VAL A 173 33.86 0.55 9.43
C VAL A 173 34.96 0.44 8.39
N TYR A 174 34.71 0.92 7.19
CA TYR A 174 35.70 0.99 6.11
C TYR A 174 36.26 2.41 6.01
N VAL A 175 37.58 2.54 6.05
CA VAL A 175 38.26 3.82 5.82
C VAL A 175 38.98 3.75 4.48
N ASN A 176 38.63 4.64 3.53
CA ASN A 176 39.23 4.71 2.20
C ASN A 176 39.23 3.38 1.41
N GLY A 177 38.20 2.53 1.58
CA GLY A 177 38.05 1.28 0.86
C GLY A 177 39.07 0.19 1.19
N LYS A 178 39.81 0.33 2.27
CA LYS A 178 40.72 -0.69 2.79
C LYS A 178 40.02 -1.51 3.87
N GLU A 179 40.57 -2.71 4.15
CA GLU A 179 39.98 -3.72 5.06
C GLU A 179 39.31 -3.17 6.31
N PRO A 180 38.24 -3.82 6.79
CA PRO A 180 37.44 -3.32 7.89
C PRO A 180 38.32 -3.12 9.15
N TYR A 181 38.24 -1.96 9.75
CA TYR A 181 38.83 -1.69 11.05
C TYR A 181 37.99 -2.36 12.13
N HIS A 182 38.50 -3.42 12.76
CA HIS A 182 37.89 -4.05 13.89
C HIS A 182 38.41 -3.40 15.20
N PRO A 183 37.71 -2.45 15.81
CA PRO A 183 38.02 -2.02 17.14
C PRO A 183 37.82 -3.21 18.10
N ALA A 184 38.81 -3.59 18.86
CA ALA A 184 38.65 -4.59 19.91
C ALA A 184 37.57 -4.10 20.88
N ILE A 185 36.38 -4.73 20.84
CA ILE A 185 35.32 -4.44 21.83
C ILE A 185 35.76 -5.01 23.15
N GLN A 186 36.30 -4.16 24.01
CA GLN A 186 36.45 -4.50 25.42
C GLN A 186 35.05 -4.59 26.04
N ARG A 187 34.59 -5.81 26.32
CA ARG A 187 33.41 -6.04 27.17
C ARG A 187 33.80 -5.65 28.58
N GLU A 188 33.37 -4.49 29.02
CA GLU A 188 33.31 -4.22 30.47
C GLU A 188 32.20 -5.09 31.03
N GLN A 189 32.60 -6.05 31.89
CA GLN A 189 31.68 -6.79 32.75
C GLN A 189 31.28 -5.88 33.91
N HIS A 190 30.00 -5.63 34.03
CA HIS A 190 29.34 -5.19 35.26
C HIS A 190 28.27 -6.19 35.65
#